data_84712ba5612c43c2ea1e8bc28b67a27c
#
_entry.id   84712ba5612c43c2ea1e8bc28b67a27c
#
_cell.length_a   1.000
_cell.length_b   1.000
_cell.length_c   1.000
_cell.angle_alpha   90.00
_cell.angle_beta   90.00
_cell.angle_gamma   90.00
#
_symmetry.space_group_name_H-M   'P 1'
#
loop_
_entity.id
_entity.type
_entity.pdbx_description
1 polymer ?
#
loop_
_entity_poly.entity_id
_entity_poly.type
_entity_poly.pdbx_seq_one_letter_code
_entity_poly.pdbx_strand_id
1 'polypeptide(L)'
;MLFRFETSETTGVKEWLQTHEAGRWNDVAATILRRYDREIAVGKLAEMLQLKVYDHLVLPEGLAGELYTLALARVDFYAIGLQLAQAAEAADRSLIRAEVLSDLEDEVELAA
;
A
#
# COMPACT_ATOMS: atom_id res chain seq x y z
N MET A 1 23.09 -0.23 -14.27
CA MET A 1 22.20 -0.77 -13.22
C MET A 1 21.59 0.37 -12.43
N LEU A 2 20.29 0.53 -12.58
CA LEU A 2 19.60 1.64 -11.95
C LEU A 2 19.03 1.17 -10.61
N PHE A 3 19.75 1.50 -9.54
CA PHE A 3 19.18 1.38 -8.21
C PHE A 3 18.33 2.62 -7.95
N ARG A 4 17.02 2.45 -7.85
CA ARG A 4 16.16 3.47 -7.29
C ARG A 4 16.28 3.39 -5.79
N PHE A 5 17.01 4.32 -5.22
CA PHE A 5 16.98 4.50 -3.78
C PHE A 5 15.68 5.22 -3.40
N GLU A 6 14.99 4.65 -2.46
CA GLU A 6 13.83 5.28 -1.87
C GLU A 6 14.27 6.55 -1.14
N THR A 7 13.53 7.65 -1.32
CA THR A 7 13.83 8.88 -0.59
C THR A 7 13.52 8.71 0.89
N SER A 8 14.20 9.47 1.76
CA SER A 8 13.93 9.47 3.20
C SER A 8 12.49 9.86 3.50
N GLU A 9 11.93 10.77 2.72
CA GLU A 9 10.56 11.25 2.83
C GLU A 9 9.56 10.12 2.50
N THR A 10 9.83 9.33 1.46
CA THR A 10 9.02 8.17 1.12
C THR A 10 9.05 7.12 2.22
N THR A 11 10.23 6.80 2.73
CA THR A 11 10.41 5.88 3.87
C THR A 11 9.63 6.34 5.09
N GLY A 12 9.71 7.64 5.42
CA GLY A 12 9.00 8.23 6.55
C GLY A 12 7.48 8.08 6.43
N VAL A 13 6.92 8.34 5.26
CA VAL A 13 5.48 8.17 5.00
C VAL A 13 5.07 6.70 5.13
N LYS A 14 5.86 5.78 4.56
CA LYS A 14 5.60 4.34 4.67
C LYS A 14 5.59 3.87 6.12
N GLU A 15 6.58 4.25 6.90
CA GLU A 15 6.66 3.89 8.32
C GLU A 15 5.48 4.45 9.11
N TRP A 16 5.09 5.69 8.85
CA TRP A 16 3.94 6.31 9.49
C TRP A 16 2.65 5.55 9.17
N LEU A 17 2.42 5.20 7.90
CA LEU A 17 1.26 4.43 7.49
C LEU A 17 1.22 3.05 8.13
N GLN A 18 2.35 2.35 8.19
CA GLN A 18 2.46 1.03 8.82
C GLN A 18 2.19 1.09 10.32
N THR A 19 2.60 2.15 10.98
CA THR A 19 2.42 2.31 12.42
C THR A 19 0.99 2.68 12.78
N HIS A 20 0.34 3.53 11.98
CA HIS A 20 -0.94 4.14 12.34
C HIS A 20 -2.15 3.61 11.57
N GLU A 21 -1.97 3.13 10.34
CA GLU A 21 -3.08 2.80 9.46
C GLU A 21 -2.89 1.52 8.64
N ALA A 22 -1.98 0.63 9.02
CA ALA A 22 -1.63 -0.55 8.21
C ALA A 22 -2.83 -1.39 7.78
N GLY A 23 -3.71 -1.74 8.70
CA GLY A 23 -4.88 -2.57 8.42
C GLY A 23 -5.83 -1.92 7.43
N ARG A 24 -6.06 -0.63 7.57
CA ARG A 24 -6.94 0.15 6.70
C ARG A 24 -6.45 0.16 5.25
N TRP A 25 -5.18 0.45 5.05
CA TRP A 25 -4.62 0.54 3.69
C TRP A 25 -4.48 -0.82 3.01
N ASN A 26 -4.24 -1.87 3.76
CA ASN A 26 -4.27 -3.23 3.24
C ASN A 26 -5.67 -3.60 2.72
N ASP A 27 -6.72 -3.25 3.45
CA ASP A 27 -8.10 -3.47 3.02
C ASP A 27 -8.48 -2.64 1.79
N VAL A 28 -8.07 -1.38 1.75
CA VAL A 28 -8.28 -0.49 0.61
C VAL A 28 -7.58 -1.05 -0.64
N ALA A 29 -6.34 -1.48 -0.51
CA ALA A 29 -5.58 -2.06 -1.61
C ALA A 29 -6.26 -3.32 -2.16
N ALA A 30 -6.68 -4.23 -1.29
CA ALA A 30 -7.39 -5.44 -1.69
C ALA A 30 -8.69 -5.12 -2.43
N THR A 31 -9.45 -4.16 -1.95
CA THR A 31 -10.71 -3.74 -2.57
C THR A 31 -10.50 -3.16 -3.97
N ILE A 32 -9.50 -2.29 -4.12
CA ILE A 32 -9.19 -1.65 -5.41
C ILE A 32 -8.68 -2.67 -6.42
N LEU A 33 -7.83 -3.60 -6.00
CA LEU A 33 -7.31 -4.67 -6.86
C LEU A 33 -8.40 -5.60 -7.40
N ARG A 34 -9.51 -5.76 -6.68
CA ARG A 34 -10.65 -6.56 -7.15
C ARG A 34 -11.46 -5.84 -8.22
N ARG A 35 -11.41 -4.52 -8.28
CA ARG A 35 -12.25 -3.69 -9.17
C ARG A 35 -11.52 -3.22 -10.43
N TYR A 36 -10.21 -3.11 -10.38
CA TYR A 36 -9.40 -2.50 -11.43
C TYR A 36 -8.21 -3.36 -11.79
N ASP A 37 -7.73 -3.22 -13.02
CA ASP A 37 -6.45 -3.80 -13.43
C ASP A 37 -5.32 -3.27 -12.55
N ARG A 38 -4.30 -4.08 -12.36
CA ARG A 38 -3.20 -3.80 -11.44
C ARG A 38 -2.57 -2.42 -11.61
N GLU A 39 -2.29 -2.02 -12.86
CA GLU A 39 -1.69 -0.71 -13.14
C GLU A 39 -2.60 0.44 -12.73
N ILE A 40 -3.88 0.33 -13.05
CA ILE A 40 -4.90 1.32 -12.66
C ILE A 40 -5.07 1.34 -11.14
N ALA A 41 -5.08 0.17 -10.51
CA ALA A 41 -5.20 0.04 -9.06
C ALA A 41 -4.06 0.73 -8.32
N VAL A 42 -2.82 0.52 -8.77
CA VAL A 42 -1.63 1.17 -8.18
C VAL A 42 -1.72 2.69 -8.31
N GLY A 43 -2.11 3.20 -9.48
CA GLY A 43 -2.30 4.63 -9.70
C GLY A 43 -3.37 5.24 -8.78
N LYS A 44 -4.50 4.55 -8.62
CA LYS A 44 -5.57 4.99 -7.70
C LYS A 44 -5.13 4.98 -6.24
N LEU A 45 -4.40 3.96 -5.82
CA LEU A 45 -3.82 3.90 -4.48
C LEU A 45 -2.87 5.07 -4.23
N ALA A 46 -2.01 5.37 -5.20
CA ALA A 46 -1.09 6.49 -5.10
C ALA A 46 -1.83 7.83 -4.92
N GLU A 47 -2.87 8.06 -5.71
CA GLU A 47 -3.70 9.27 -5.59
C GLU A 47 -4.40 9.35 -4.23
N MET A 48 -4.99 8.26 -3.75
CA MET A 48 -5.66 8.21 -2.46
C MET A 48 -4.71 8.45 -1.30
N LEU A 49 -3.51 7.86 -1.36
CA LEU A 49 -2.45 8.07 -0.37
C LEU A 49 -2.02 9.53 -0.33
N GLN A 50 -1.80 10.13 -1.49
CA GLN A 50 -1.41 11.53 -1.61
C GLN A 50 -2.48 12.44 -0.99
N LEU A 51 -3.74 12.25 -1.34
CA LEU A 51 -4.84 13.02 -0.79
C LEU A 51 -4.94 12.87 0.73
N LYS A 52 -4.77 11.64 1.24
CA LYS A 52 -4.83 11.38 2.67
C LYS A 52 -3.72 12.08 3.44
N VAL A 53 -2.50 12.03 2.92
CA VAL A 53 -1.35 12.70 3.55
C VAL A 53 -1.54 14.22 3.53
N TYR A 54 -1.96 14.79 2.40
CA TYR A 54 -2.22 16.23 2.29
C TYR A 54 -3.35 16.69 3.22
N ASP A 55 -4.42 15.90 3.36
CA ASP A 55 -5.54 16.22 4.25
C ASP A 55 -5.14 16.22 5.74
N HIS A 56 -4.18 15.38 6.11
CA HIS A 56 -3.70 15.31 7.50
C HIS A 56 -2.71 16.40 7.87
N LEU A 57 -2.10 17.05 6.87
CA LEU A 57 -1.09 18.04 7.11
C LEU A 57 -1.70 19.45 7.15
N VAL A 58 -1.68 20.05 8.33
CA VAL A 58 -1.89 21.48 8.46
C VAL A 58 -0.54 22.13 8.22
N LEU A 59 -0.34 22.68 7.01
CA LEU A 59 0.92 23.32 6.67
C LEU A 59 1.03 24.67 7.42
N PRO A 60 2.12 24.87 8.17
CA PRO A 60 2.36 26.18 8.78
C PRO A 60 2.64 27.24 7.70
N GLU A 61 2.38 28.48 7.99
CA GLU A 61 2.70 29.59 7.09
C GLU A 61 4.21 29.86 7.06
N GLY A 62 4.68 30.45 5.98
CA GLY A 62 6.05 30.90 5.82
C GLY A 62 7.03 29.80 5.44
N LEU A 63 8.26 29.92 5.90
CA LEU A 63 9.37 29.02 5.51
C LEU A 63 9.12 27.57 5.88
N ALA A 64 8.55 27.31 7.05
CA ALA A 64 8.24 25.96 7.48
C ALA A 64 7.25 25.27 6.53
N GLY A 65 6.21 25.98 6.09
CA GLY A 65 5.24 25.47 5.12
C GLY A 65 5.87 25.16 3.77
N GLU A 66 6.78 26.04 3.30
CA GLU A 66 7.52 25.81 2.06
C GLU A 66 8.43 24.58 2.17
N LEU A 67 9.11 24.40 3.28
CA LEU A 67 9.96 23.22 3.50
C LEU A 67 9.15 21.93 3.52
N TYR A 68 7.98 21.91 4.17
CA TYR A 68 7.07 20.77 4.12
C TYR A 68 6.60 20.46 2.71
N THR A 69 6.25 21.48 1.94
CA THR A 69 5.82 21.31 0.55
C THR A 69 6.92 20.69 -0.31
N LEU A 70 8.16 21.14 -0.13
CA LEU A 70 9.31 20.58 -0.82
C LEU A 70 9.57 19.12 -0.42
N ALA A 71 9.44 18.79 0.86
CA ALA A 71 9.60 17.44 1.35
C ALA A 71 8.51 16.51 0.79
N LEU A 72 7.26 16.95 0.76
CA LEU A 72 6.15 16.18 0.18
C LEU A 72 6.33 15.91 -1.32
N ALA A 73 6.91 16.86 -2.05
CA ALA A 73 7.20 16.68 -3.47
C ALA A 73 8.21 15.56 -3.73
N ARG A 74 8.99 15.16 -2.73
CA ARG A 74 9.97 14.06 -2.81
C ARG A 74 9.40 12.70 -2.44
N VAL A 75 8.18 12.65 -1.96
CA VAL A 75 7.51 11.38 -1.62
C VAL A 75 7.04 10.69 -2.91
N ASP A 76 7.47 9.46 -3.09
CA ASP A 76 7.03 8.62 -4.21
C ASP A 76 5.79 7.82 -3.80
N PHE A 77 4.62 8.44 -3.95
CA PHE A 77 3.34 7.80 -3.61
C PHE A 77 3.04 6.59 -4.48
N TYR A 78 3.51 6.58 -5.71
CA TYR A 78 3.36 5.43 -6.60
C TYR A 78 4.10 4.21 -6.06
N ALA A 79 5.33 4.39 -5.58
CA ALA A 79 6.11 3.33 -4.97
C ALA A 79 5.41 2.74 -3.72
N ILE A 80 4.81 3.60 -2.90
CA ILE A 80 4.03 3.16 -1.74
C ILE A 80 2.78 2.38 -2.19
N GLY A 81 2.06 2.90 -3.17
CA GLY A 81 0.89 2.23 -3.75
C GLY A 81 1.24 0.86 -4.33
N LEU A 82 2.36 0.76 -5.03
CA LEU A 82 2.87 -0.51 -5.58
C LEU A 82 3.17 -1.52 -4.47
N GLN A 83 3.81 -1.10 -3.39
CA GLN A 83 4.08 -1.97 -2.24
C GLN A 83 2.81 -2.48 -1.58
N LEU A 84 1.82 -1.61 -1.40
CA LEU A 84 0.52 -2.00 -0.85
C LEU A 84 -0.19 -3.02 -1.75
N ALA A 85 -0.15 -2.81 -3.06
CA ALA A 85 -0.71 -3.74 -4.03
C ALA A 85 -0.01 -5.10 -3.97
N GLN A 86 1.31 -5.12 -3.91
CA GLN A 86 2.10 -6.34 -3.79
C GLN A 86 1.79 -7.11 -2.50
N ALA A 87 1.66 -6.39 -1.39
CA ALA A 87 1.32 -7.00 -0.09
C ALA A 87 -0.09 -7.59 -0.11
N ALA A 88 -1.06 -6.91 -0.71
CA ALA A 88 -2.43 -7.38 -0.85
C ALA A 88 -2.52 -8.62 -1.76
N GLU A 89 -1.79 -8.62 -2.87
CA GLU A 89 -1.70 -9.78 -3.77
C GLU A 89 -1.08 -11.00 -3.07
N ALA A 90 -0.02 -10.80 -2.29
CA ALA A 90 0.63 -11.85 -1.53
C ALA A 90 -0.29 -12.44 -0.46
N ALA A 91 -1.05 -11.60 0.23
CA ALA A 91 -2.04 -12.03 1.23
C ALA A 91 -3.17 -12.85 0.59
N ASP A 92 -3.67 -12.41 -0.56
CA ASP A 92 -4.71 -13.10 -1.32
C ASP A 92 -4.24 -14.51 -1.77
N ARG A 93 -3.04 -14.61 -2.30
CA ARG A 93 -2.44 -15.90 -2.69
C ARG A 93 -2.28 -16.83 -1.50
N SER A 94 -1.88 -16.29 -0.35
CA SER A 94 -1.73 -17.05 0.90
C SER A 94 -3.06 -17.63 1.38
N LEU A 95 -4.12 -16.84 1.32
CA LEU A 95 -5.48 -17.26 1.68
C LEU A 95 -6.01 -18.35 0.73
N ILE A 96 -5.88 -18.16 -0.57
CA ILE A 96 -6.29 -19.13 -1.58
C ILE A 96 -5.55 -20.45 -1.38
N ARG A 97 -4.26 -20.39 -1.13
CA ARG A 97 -3.43 -21.57 -0.89
C ARG A 97 -3.86 -22.32 0.37
N ALA A 98 -4.18 -21.62 1.45
CA ALA A 98 -4.67 -22.22 2.68
C ALA A 98 -6.03 -22.88 2.48
N GLU A 99 -6.95 -22.26 1.75
CA GLU A 99 -8.26 -22.82 1.41
C GLU A 99 -8.13 -24.10 0.57
N VAL A 100 -7.28 -24.08 -0.45
CA VAL A 100 -7.03 -25.27 -1.29
C VAL A 100 -6.45 -26.41 -0.48
N LEU A 101 -5.50 -26.16 0.41
CA LEU A 101 -4.91 -27.18 1.27
C LEU A 101 -5.93 -27.75 2.25
N SER A 102 -6.79 -26.91 2.80
CA SER A 102 -7.88 -27.36 3.70
C SER A 102 -8.87 -28.25 2.98
N ASP A 103 -9.29 -27.90 1.77
CA ASP A 103 -10.17 -28.71 0.94
C ASP A 103 -9.54 -30.08 0.59
N LEU A 104 -8.25 -30.10 0.28
CA LEU A 104 -7.51 -31.34 0.02
C LEU A 104 -7.42 -32.24 1.26
N GLU A 105 -7.23 -31.69 2.44
CA GLU A 105 -7.23 -32.41 3.70
C GLU A 105 -8.60 -33.06 4.00
N ASP A 106 -9.68 -32.32 3.77
CA ASP A 106 -11.04 -32.80 3.90
C ASP A 106 -11.35 -33.96 2.95
N GLU A 107 -10.89 -33.86 1.69
CA GLU A 107 -11.03 -34.96 0.71
C GLU A 107 -10.26 -36.22 1.14
N VAL A 108 -9.07 -36.06 1.70
CA VAL A 108 -8.26 -37.17 2.18
C VAL A 108 -8.92 -37.86 3.37
N GLU A 109 -9.51 -37.10 4.30
CA GLU A 109 -10.25 -37.63 5.43
C GLU A 109 -11.49 -38.40 5.00
N LEU A 110 -12.22 -37.90 4.00
CA LEU A 110 -13.40 -38.57 3.45
C LEU A 110 -13.06 -39.84 2.67
N ALA A 111 -11.84 -39.94 2.11
CA ALA A 111 -11.37 -41.10 1.38
C ALA A 111 -10.82 -42.23 2.28
N ALA A 112 -10.53 -41.90 3.52
CA ALA A 112 -10.06 -42.85 4.51
C ALA A 112 -11.26 -43.55 5.20
#